data_9b3f6421785e0023a163ea72fbbd7858
#
_entry.id   9b3f6421785e0023a163ea72fbbd7858
#
_cell.length_a   1.000
_cell.length_b   1.000
_cell.length_c   1.000
_cell.angle_alpha   90.00
_cell.angle_beta   90.00
_cell.angle_gamma   90.00
#
_symmetry.space_group_name_H-M   'P 1'
#
loop_
_entity.id
_entity.type
_entity.pdbx_description
1 polymer ?
#
loop_
_entity_poly.entity_id
_entity_poly.type
_entity_poly.pdbx_seq_one_letter_code
_entity_poly.pdbx_strand_id
1 'polypeptide(L)'
;MNKVILMGRLTRDPDVRYSQTANESMAVARYTLAVDRRFKKDGETNADFISCVAFGKVGEFAEKYLHQGTKIVVEGRIQTGSYTNKDGNKVYTTDIYVENCEFAESKAAAEQNGANTAPTRPKPSNVDADGFMSIPDNVDDEGLPF
;
A
#
# COMPACT_ATOMS: atom_id res chain seq x y z
N MET A 1 -10.85 -22.88 -11.29
CA MET A 1 -10.50 -22.16 -10.05
C MET A 1 -10.23 -20.70 -10.40
N ASN A 2 -10.79 -19.76 -9.65
CA ASN A 2 -10.57 -18.32 -9.85
C ASN A 2 -10.05 -17.73 -8.51
N LYS A 3 -8.75 -17.57 -8.40
CA LYS A 3 -8.08 -17.13 -7.17
C LYS A 3 -6.94 -16.19 -7.53
N VAL A 4 -6.88 -15.07 -6.83
CA VAL A 4 -5.84 -14.04 -6.99
C VAL A 4 -5.28 -13.69 -5.62
N ILE A 5 -3.96 -13.58 -5.53
CA ILE A 5 -3.26 -13.06 -4.36
C ILE A 5 -2.33 -11.95 -4.85
N LEU A 6 -2.51 -10.75 -4.31
CA LEU A 6 -1.76 -9.57 -4.69
C LEU A 6 -1.18 -8.88 -3.45
N MET A 7 0.04 -8.42 -3.55
CA MET A 7 0.66 -7.57 -2.56
C MET A 7 1.02 -6.23 -3.22
N GLY A 8 0.53 -5.15 -2.64
CA GLY A 8 0.78 -3.82 -3.20
C GLY A 8 0.45 -2.71 -2.21
N ARG A 9 0.63 -1.47 -2.66
CA ARG A 9 0.29 -0.26 -1.89
C ARG A 9 -0.94 0.41 -2.46
N LEU A 10 -1.77 0.94 -1.58
CA LEU A 10 -2.90 1.77 -2.00
C LEU A 10 -2.38 3.06 -2.66
N THR A 11 -2.93 3.38 -3.83
CA THR A 11 -2.58 4.61 -4.56
C THR A 11 -3.26 5.85 -4.00
N ARG A 12 -4.38 5.66 -3.31
CA ARG A 12 -5.19 6.68 -2.63
C ARG A 12 -6.05 6.03 -1.55
N ASP A 13 -6.69 6.85 -0.74
CA ASP A 13 -7.64 6.36 0.25
C ASP A 13 -8.79 5.61 -0.42
N PRO A 14 -9.32 4.55 0.21
CA PRO A 14 -10.47 3.82 -0.31
C PRO A 14 -11.71 4.72 -0.44
N ASP A 15 -12.41 4.60 -1.57
CA ASP A 15 -13.74 5.18 -1.73
C ASP A 15 -14.76 4.20 -1.18
N VAL A 16 -15.40 4.55 -0.07
CA VAL A 16 -16.34 3.69 0.64
C VAL A 16 -17.74 4.22 0.48
N ARG A 17 -18.63 3.35 0.02
CA ARG A 17 -20.06 3.62 -0.09
C ARG A 17 -20.84 2.53 0.62
N TYR A 18 -21.98 2.89 1.17
CA TYR A 18 -22.89 1.95 1.79
C TYR A 18 -24.05 1.67 0.84
N SER A 19 -24.20 0.42 0.47
CA SER A 19 -25.37 -0.06 -0.28
C SER A 19 -26.46 -0.44 0.69
N GLN A 20 -27.59 0.23 0.63
CA GLN A 20 -28.77 -0.12 1.42
C GLN A 20 -29.63 -1.11 0.65
N THR A 21 -29.64 -2.35 1.08
CA THR A 21 -30.71 -3.29 0.79
C THR A 21 -31.74 -3.25 1.91
N ALA A 22 -32.98 -3.69 1.67
CA ALA A 22 -34.17 -3.43 2.49
C ALA A 22 -34.04 -3.69 4.02
N ASN A 23 -33.01 -4.41 4.49
CA ASN A 23 -32.78 -4.73 5.91
C ASN A 23 -31.34 -4.53 6.40
N GLU A 24 -30.36 -4.29 5.51
CA GLU A 24 -28.96 -4.17 5.91
C GLU A 24 -28.21 -3.17 5.03
N SER A 25 -27.35 -2.39 5.65
CA SER A 25 -26.37 -1.60 4.91
C SER A 25 -25.08 -2.39 4.75
N MET A 26 -24.59 -2.51 3.53
CA MET A 26 -23.34 -3.20 3.20
C MET A 26 -22.30 -2.19 2.73
N ALA A 27 -21.15 -2.20 3.38
CA ALA A 27 -20.01 -1.38 2.93
C ALA A 27 -19.45 -1.91 1.62
N VAL A 28 -19.19 -1.01 0.68
CA VAL A 28 -18.49 -1.29 -0.57
C VAL A 28 -17.30 -0.35 -0.66
N ALA A 29 -16.12 -0.89 -0.49
CA ALA A 29 -14.87 -0.14 -0.59
C ALA A 29 -14.21 -0.40 -1.95
N ARG A 30 -13.86 0.67 -2.65
CA ARG A 30 -13.12 0.61 -3.91
C ARG A 30 -11.77 1.28 -3.73
N TYR A 31 -10.72 0.62 -4.15
CA TYR A 31 -9.36 1.16 -4.09
C TYR A 31 -8.50 0.56 -5.20
N THR A 32 -7.41 1.21 -5.49
CA THR A 32 -6.44 0.75 -6.49
C THR A 32 -5.13 0.38 -5.80
N LEU A 33 -4.63 -0.80 -6.08
CA LEU A 33 -3.32 -1.25 -5.63
C LEU A 33 -2.27 -1.02 -6.70
N ALA A 34 -1.15 -0.46 -6.30
CA ALA A 34 0.08 -0.46 -7.08
C ALA A 34 0.87 -1.72 -6.71
N VAL A 35 0.91 -2.66 -7.63
CA VAL A 35 1.60 -3.94 -7.47
C VAL A 35 2.91 -3.88 -8.25
N ASP A 36 4.03 -4.03 -7.56
CA ASP A 36 5.34 -3.97 -8.20
C ASP A 36 5.53 -5.11 -9.20
N ARG A 37 6.05 -4.75 -10.38
CA ARG A 37 6.46 -5.75 -11.37
C ARG A 37 7.72 -6.45 -10.93
N ARG A 38 7.79 -7.73 -11.18
CA ARG A 38 8.98 -8.57 -10.84
C ARG A 38 10.25 -8.09 -11.53
N PHE A 39 10.13 -7.67 -12.78
CA PHE A 39 11.23 -7.13 -13.57
C PHE A 39 10.98 -5.65 -13.83
N LYS A 40 11.89 -4.83 -13.33
CA LYS A 40 11.86 -3.39 -13.52
C LYS A 40 12.68 -3.02 -14.74
N LYS A 41 12.11 -2.16 -15.59
CA LYS A 41 12.82 -1.57 -16.74
C LYS A 41 12.98 -0.08 -16.48
N ASP A 42 14.14 0.44 -16.84
CA ASP A 42 14.41 1.87 -16.76
C ASP A 42 13.52 2.64 -17.75
N GLY A 43 12.90 3.73 -17.27
CA GLY A 43 12.04 4.61 -18.07
C GLY A 43 10.61 4.13 -18.26
N GLU A 44 10.20 3.00 -17.71
CA GLU A 44 8.82 2.49 -17.74
C GLU A 44 8.18 2.47 -16.34
N THR A 45 6.85 2.45 -16.33
CA THR A 45 6.09 2.21 -15.09
C THR A 45 6.39 0.81 -14.56
N ASN A 46 6.97 0.75 -13.37
CA ASN A 46 7.38 -0.51 -12.74
C ASN A 46 6.32 -1.12 -11.83
N ALA A 47 5.10 -0.62 -11.88
CA ALA A 47 3.97 -1.10 -11.11
C ALA A 47 2.74 -1.29 -12.02
N ASP A 48 1.93 -2.28 -11.68
CA ASP A 48 0.62 -2.47 -12.26
C ASP A 48 -0.44 -1.93 -11.30
N PHE A 49 -1.35 -1.12 -11.84
CA PHE A 49 -2.45 -0.53 -11.07
C PHE A 49 -3.69 -1.40 -11.22
N ILE A 50 -4.11 -2.03 -10.13
CA ILE A 50 -5.16 -3.03 -10.13
C ILE A 50 -6.32 -2.55 -9.27
N SER A 51 -7.51 -2.47 -9.87
CA SER A 51 -8.75 -2.12 -9.19
C SER A 51 -9.23 -3.24 -8.29
N CYS A 52 -9.52 -2.90 -7.04
CA CYS A 52 -10.02 -3.81 -6.03
C CYS A 52 -11.34 -3.33 -5.46
N VAL A 53 -12.24 -4.27 -5.19
CA VAL A 53 -13.55 -4.00 -4.58
C VAL A 53 -13.72 -4.93 -3.40
N ALA A 54 -14.02 -4.38 -2.23
CA ALA A 54 -14.25 -5.12 -0.99
C ALA A 54 -15.66 -4.88 -0.49
N PHE A 55 -16.37 -5.93 -0.14
CA PHE A 55 -17.75 -5.86 0.35
C PHE A 55 -17.86 -6.26 1.82
N GLY A 56 -18.86 -5.76 2.49
CA GLY A 56 -19.20 -6.14 3.85
C GLY A 56 -18.10 -5.83 4.86
N LYS A 57 -17.74 -6.80 5.66
CA LYS A 57 -16.71 -6.67 6.72
C LYS A 57 -15.33 -6.28 6.17
N VAL A 58 -14.95 -6.81 5.03
CA VAL A 58 -13.68 -6.45 4.37
C VAL A 58 -13.71 -5.00 3.90
N GLY A 59 -14.86 -4.52 3.42
CA GLY A 59 -15.08 -3.12 3.07
C GLY A 59 -15.01 -2.19 4.28
N GLU A 60 -15.60 -2.58 5.40
CA GLU A 60 -15.52 -1.84 6.68
C GLU A 60 -14.07 -1.79 7.21
N PHE A 61 -13.34 -2.89 7.10
CA PHE A 61 -11.92 -2.94 7.44
C PHE A 61 -11.12 -1.95 6.60
N ALA A 62 -11.39 -1.89 5.30
CA ALA A 62 -10.75 -0.94 4.39
C ALA A 62 -11.03 0.51 4.79
N GLU A 63 -12.27 0.84 5.14
CA GLU A 63 -12.66 2.17 5.61
C GLU A 63 -11.89 2.60 6.87
N LYS A 64 -11.78 1.69 7.83
CA LYS A 64 -11.21 2.01 9.16
C LYS A 64 -9.68 2.05 9.17
N TYR A 65 -9.03 1.19 8.40
CA TYR A 65 -7.61 0.91 8.57
C TYR A 65 -6.75 1.17 7.34
N LEU A 66 -7.32 1.26 6.15
CA LEU A 66 -6.55 1.44 4.92
C LEU A 66 -6.50 2.91 4.50
N HIS A 67 -5.28 3.36 4.18
CA HIS A 67 -4.99 4.72 3.72
C HIS A 67 -4.07 4.68 2.52
N GLN A 68 -3.96 5.78 1.83
CA GLN A 68 -2.98 5.96 0.76
C GLN A 68 -1.57 5.55 1.25
N GLY A 69 -0.90 4.72 0.46
CA GLY A 69 0.46 4.25 0.74
C GLY A 69 0.54 3.02 1.66
N THR A 70 -0.56 2.58 2.27
CA THR A 70 -0.58 1.36 3.09
C THR A 70 -0.30 0.14 2.23
N LYS A 71 0.65 -0.69 2.67
CA LYS A 71 0.99 -1.94 2.01
C LYS A 71 0.17 -3.09 2.55
N ILE A 72 -0.53 -3.79 1.67
CA ILE A 72 -1.45 -4.87 2.02
C ILE A 72 -1.25 -6.08 1.12
N VAL A 73 -1.66 -7.23 1.61
CA VAL A 73 -1.91 -8.43 0.82
C VAL A 73 -3.42 -8.61 0.70
N VAL A 74 -3.90 -8.74 -0.51
CA VAL A 74 -5.30 -9.08 -0.79
C VAL A 74 -5.40 -10.47 -1.40
N GLU A 75 -6.41 -11.19 -0.99
CA GLU A 75 -6.81 -12.47 -1.54
C GLU A 75 -8.24 -12.33 -2.05
N GLY A 76 -8.49 -12.80 -3.24
CA GLY A 76 -9.81 -12.69 -3.85
C GLY A 76 -9.91 -13.39 -5.19
N ARG A 77 -10.83 -12.93 -6.02
CA ARG A 77 -11.07 -13.45 -7.35
C ARG A 77 -11.19 -12.36 -8.39
N ILE A 78 -10.91 -12.68 -9.64
CA ILE A 78 -11.13 -11.78 -10.78
C ILE A 78 -12.62 -11.75 -11.10
N GLN A 79 -13.16 -10.56 -11.22
CA GLN A 79 -14.52 -10.30 -11.68
C GLN A 79 -14.47 -9.36 -12.88
N THR A 80 -14.99 -9.82 -14.01
CA THR A 80 -15.14 -8.99 -15.20
C THR A 80 -16.56 -8.47 -15.33
N GLY A 81 -16.69 -7.28 -15.87
CA GLY A 81 -17.97 -6.67 -16.15
C GLY A 81 -17.88 -5.75 -17.36
N SER A 82 -18.99 -5.15 -17.70
CA SER A 82 -19.04 -4.13 -18.75
C SER A 82 -20.16 -3.15 -18.48
N TYR A 83 -19.98 -1.92 -18.93
CA TYR A 83 -21.01 -0.88 -18.93
C TYR A 83 -20.90 -0.06 -20.21
N THR A 84 -21.99 0.61 -20.55
CA THR A 84 -22.01 1.56 -21.66
C THR A 84 -21.73 2.96 -21.14
N ASN A 85 -20.73 3.64 -21.67
CA ASN A 85 -20.41 5.00 -21.29
C ASN A 85 -21.39 6.01 -21.92
N LYS A 86 -21.24 7.29 -21.58
CA LYS A 86 -22.07 8.38 -22.10
C LYS A 86 -21.98 8.55 -23.61
N ASP A 87 -20.89 8.11 -24.25
CA ASP A 87 -20.67 8.18 -25.69
C ASP A 87 -21.25 6.97 -26.46
N GLY A 88 -21.91 6.05 -25.74
CA GLY A 88 -22.51 4.86 -26.32
C GLY A 88 -21.52 3.70 -26.56
N ASN A 89 -20.27 3.83 -26.10
CA ASN A 89 -19.27 2.79 -26.22
C ASN A 89 -19.32 1.82 -25.05
N LYS A 90 -19.16 0.53 -25.34
CA LYS A 90 -19.09 -0.51 -24.33
C LYS A 90 -17.69 -0.51 -23.69
N VAL A 91 -17.63 -0.34 -22.38
CA VAL A 91 -16.41 -0.36 -21.58
C VAL A 91 -16.37 -1.64 -20.77
N TYR A 92 -15.27 -2.38 -20.92
CA TYR A 92 -15.03 -3.60 -20.14
C TYR A 92 -14.25 -3.27 -18.87
N THR A 93 -14.64 -3.87 -17.76
CA THR A 93 -13.98 -3.72 -16.46
C THR A 93 -13.42 -5.05 -16.00
N THR A 94 -12.31 -4.99 -15.29
CA THR A 94 -11.70 -6.14 -14.63
C THR A 94 -11.32 -5.69 -13.23
N ASP A 95 -12.02 -6.20 -12.23
CA ASP A 95 -11.82 -5.87 -10.83
C ASP A 95 -11.46 -7.11 -10.03
N ILE A 96 -10.73 -6.91 -8.96
CA ILE A 96 -10.47 -7.97 -7.98
C ILE A 96 -11.48 -7.85 -6.85
N TYR A 97 -12.34 -8.84 -6.70
CA TYR A 97 -13.24 -8.95 -5.56
C TYR A 97 -12.48 -9.53 -4.39
N VAL A 98 -12.23 -8.67 -3.41
CA VAL A 98 -11.43 -8.98 -2.24
C VAL A 98 -12.23 -9.80 -1.24
N GLU A 99 -11.74 -10.98 -0.92
CA GLU A 99 -12.32 -11.90 0.05
C GLU A 99 -11.61 -11.81 1.41
N ASN A 100 -10.30 -11.53 1.38
CA ASN A 100 -9.48 -11.32 2.57
C ASN A 100 -8.44 -10.23 2.33
N CYS A 101 -8.10 -9.50 3.38
CA CYS A 101 -7.10 -8.43 3.35
C CYS A 101 -6.28 -8.44 4.63
N GLU A 102 -4.96 -8.39 4.48
CA GLU A 102 -4.01 -8.35 5.59
C GLU A 102 -2.97 -7.25 5.38
N PHE A 103 -2.45 -6.70 6.48
CA PHE A 103 -1.34 -5.77 6.42
C PHE A 103 -0.04 -6.50 6.02
N ALA A 104 0.71 -5.93 5.10
CA ALA A 104 2.00 -6.46 4.64
C ALA A 104 3.20 -5.70 5.22
N GLU A 105 2.96 -4.74 6.11
CA GLU A 105 4.01 -3.98 6.80
C GLU A 105 3.61 -3.67 8.24
N SER A 106 4.60 -3.41 9.07
CA SER A 106 4.34 -3.02 10.46
C SER A 106 3.75 -1.61 10.54
N LYS A 107 3.01 -1.31 11.61
CA LYS A 107 2.43 0.00 11.86
C LYS A 107 3.49 1.12 11.85
N ALA A 108 4.66 0.87 12.43
CA ALA A 108 5.77 1.83 12.42
C ALA A 108 6.30 2.13 11.01
N ALA A 109 6.38 1.12 10.12
CA ALA A 109 6.78 1.32 8.73
C ALA A 109 5.71 2.08 7.92
N ALA A 110 4.44 1.85 8.21
CA ALA A 110 3.32 2.56 7.57
C ALA A 110 3.31 4.05 7.94
N GLU A 111 3.59 4.41 9.17
CA GLU A 111 3.69 5.79 9.64
C GLU A 111 4.85 6.54 8.99
N GLN A 112 5.98 5.89 8.75
CA GLN A 112 7.13 6.50 8.07
C GLN A 112 6.87 6.76 6.58
N ASN A 113 6.03 5.96 5.94
CA ASN A 113 5.68 6.14 4.53
C ASN A 113 4.50 7.11 4.32
N GLY A 114 3.67 7.31 5.34
CA GLY A 114 2.53 8.24 5.31
C GLY A 114 2.90 9.70 5.58
N ALA A 115 4.02 9.92 6.27
CA ALA A 115 4.57 11.24 6.49
C ALA A 115 5.59 11.55 5.40
N ASN A 116 5.23 12.38 4.47
CA ASN A 116 6.14 12.94 3.45
C ASN A 116 7.06 14.01 4.08
N THR A 117 7.48 13.77 5.31
CA THR A 117 8.58 14.48 5.95
C THR A 117 9.85 13.71 5.60
N ALA A 118 10.69 14.35 4.81
CA ALA A 118 12.07 13.91 4.65
C ALA A 118 12.59 13.47 6.02
N PRO A 119 13.20 12.28 6.12
CA PRO A 119 13.76 11.85 7.39
C PRO A 119 14.78 12.90 7.79
N THR A 120 14.45 13.65 8.83
CA THR A 120 15.47 14.43 9.54
C THR A 120 16.41 13.37 10.09
N ARG A 121 17.51 13.15 9.38
CA ARG A 121 18.65 12.41 9.94
C ARG A 121 18.87 13.02 11.33
N PRO A 122 18.86 12.23 12.39
CA PRO A 122 19.32 12.73 13.66
C PRO A 122 20.76 13.23 13.43
N LYS A 123 20.97 14.52 13.63
CA LYS A 123 22.30 15.08 13.62
C LYS A 123 23.08 14.30 14.69
N PRO A 124 24.17 13.61 14.34
CA PRO A 124 25.03 13.06 15.36
C PRO A 124 25.49 14.24 16.23
N SER A 125 25.26 14.12 17.52
CA SER A 125 25.50 15.17 18.49
C SER A 125 26.95 15.53 18.71
N ASN A 126 27.88 14.88 18.00
CA ASN A 126 29.33 15.06 18.11
C ASN A 126 29.99 15.07 16.73
N VAL A 127 29.70 16.10 15.96
CA VAL A 127 30.42 16.35 14.70
C VAL A 127 31.18 17.65 14.88
N ASP A 128 32.49 17.59 14.75
CA ASP A 128 33.33 18.78 14.70
C ASP A 128 32.98 19.68 13.52
N ALA A 129 33.37 20.95 13.58
CA ALA A 129 33.06 21.97 12.58
C ALA A 129 33.43 21.60 11.15
N ASP A 130 34.28 20.60 10.96
CA ASP A 130 34.73 20.05 9.68
C ASP A 130 33.94 18.82 9.19
N GLY A 131 32.89 18.42 9.91
CA GLY A 131 32.02 17.30 9.49
C GLY A 131 32.52 15.90 9.79
N PHE A 132 33.57 15.76 10.56
CA PHE A 132 34.10 14.47 10.99
C PHE A 132 33.65 14.12 12.41
N MET A 133 33.31 12.85 12.63
CA MET A 133 33.08 12.33 13.97
C MET A 133 34.42 12.24 14.70
N SER A 134 34.57 12.92 15.85
CA SER A 134 35.70 12.68 16.73
C SER A 134 35.54 11.30 17.37
N ILE A 135 36.49 10.43 17.06
CA ILE A 135 36.61 9.14 17.74
C ILE A 135 37.36 9.42 19.06
N PRO A 136 36.80 9.06 20.22
CA PRO A 136 37.52 9.22 21.48
C PRO A 136 38.81 8.37 21.46
N ASP A 137 39.91 8.94 21.85
CA ASP A 137 41.27 8.34 21.84
C ASP A 137 41.40 7.07 22.73
N ASN A 138 40.31 6.62 23.35
CA ASN A 138 40.27 5.48 24.26
C ASN A 138 39.55 4.26 23.66
N VAL A 139 39.61 4.07 22.36
CA VAL A 139 39.17 2.81 21.75
C VAL A 139 40.34 1.83 21.87
N ASP A 140 40.33 1.06 22.96
CA ASP A 140 41.27 -0.04 23.11
C ASP A 140 41.01 -1.05 21.99
N ASP A 141 42.08 -1.38 21.25
CA ASP A 141 42.05 -2.36 20.14
C ASP A 141 41.64 -3.78 20.60
N GLU A 142 41.55 -4.02 21.89
CA GLU A 142 41.15 -5.32 22.49
C GLU A 142 39.66 -5.60 22.42
N GLY A 143 38.81 -4.60 22.10
CA GLY A 143 37.38 -4.75 21.97
C GLY A 143 36.86 -4.98 20.55
N LEU A 144 37.74 -5.00 19.53
CA LEU A 144 37.34 -5.20 18.14
C LEU A 144 37.29 -6.69 17.77
N PRO A 145 36.23 -7.18 17.08
CA PRO A 145 35.99 -8.61 16.79
C PRO A 145 36.80 -9.09 15.58
N PHE A 146 38.06 -8.75 15.51
CA PHE A 146 39.02 -9.31 14.54
C PHE A 146 40.40 -9.54 15.12
#